data_19a56fee4c73ae314652c8a7faa3509d
#
_entry.id   19a56fee4c73ae314652c8a7faa3509d
#
_cell.length_a   1.000
_cell.length_b   1.000
_cell.length_c   1.000
_cell.angle_alpha   90.00
_cell.angle_beta   90.00
_cell.angle_gamma   90.00
#
_symmetry.space_group_name_H-M   'P 1'
#
loop_
_entity.id
_entity.type
_entity.pdbx_description
1 polymer ?
#
loop_
_entity_poly.entity_id
_entity_poly.type
_entity_poly.pdbx_seq_one_letter_code
_entity_poly.pdbx_strand_id
1 'polypeptide(L)'
;MGVAVAEVASLNKGRTAFQYSWDHSFPSEPVAADCGESGSTLRFFIPLGALCDVPFTFEGHGKLVSRPLQPYYDIFDKQELRYRTAENGHLPLTVAGRLKPGAYVLPGDVSSQFVSGLLFALPLLDGDSALEILPPLESASYIELTLSSLRAFGIDIKRKDLLHYDIPGGQTYCPPAERVQVEGDWSQAAFWLVAGAIGSREGLHCRGLSEESLQGDKAILKVLRNMGADITVKDGTFTIASSGLHGCEIDAADCPDLVPVLSVAAAVAEGTTHIINAGRLRIKECDRLAAMHSELMKLGADIAEEPEGLLIKGKPEGLQGGAVVDAWNDHRIAMSMAVVALTCKEPVILTGGESVSKSYPEFWNDYAAVGGKAEKTN
;
A
#
# COMPACT_ATOMS: atom_id res chain seq x y z
N MET A 1 -23.05 9.01 0.49
CA MET A 1 -22.29 10.20 0.13
C MET A 1 -22.58 10.52 -1.33
N GLY A 2 -23.27 11.61 -1.59
CA GLY A 2 -23.62 12.05 -2.94
C GLY A 2 -22.43 12.70 -3.63
N VAL A 3 -21.37 11.91 -3.94
CA VAL A 3 -20.27 12.41 -4.74
C VAL A 3 -20.57 12.13 -6.21
N ALA A 4 -20.88 13.17 -6.99
CA ALA A 4 -20.91 13.03 -8.43
C ALA A 4 -19.46 13.03 -8.95
N VAL A 5 -19.09 11.97 -9.64
CA VAL A 5 -17.79 11.84 -10.29
C VAL A 5 -18.00 11.91 -11.79
N ALA A 6 -17.39 12.88 -12.45
CA ALA A 6 -17.37 12.97 -13.90
C ALA A 6 -15.92 12.79 -14.39
N GLU A 7 -15.72 11.92 -15.35
CA GLU A 7 -14.45 11.83 -16.08
C GLU A 7 -14.30 13.09 -16.94
N VAL A 8 -13.27 13.86 -16.69
CA VAL A 8 -12.91 15.01 -17.53
C VAL A 8 -11.94 14.50 -18.60
N ALA A 9 -12.30 14.71 -19.87
CA ALA A 9 -11.46 14.34 -21.01
C ALA A 9 -9.99 14.72 -20.77
N SER A 10 -9.10 13.77 -21.06
CA SER A 10 -7.66 13.84 -20.85
C SER A 10 -7.07 15.24 -21.15
N LEU A 11 -6.65 15.93 -20.10
CA LEU A 11 -6.04 17.26 -20.22
C LEU A 11 -4.56 17.22 -20.60
N ASN A 12 -3.91 16.06 -20.55
CA ASN A 12 -2.53 15.85 -21.00
C ASN A 12 -2.25 14.35 -21.17
N LYS A 13 -1.88 13.96 -22.38
CA LYS A 13 -1.30 12.69 -22.80
C LYS A 13 -1.24 11.58 -21.69
N GLY A 14 -2.31 10.81 -21.59
CA GLY A 14 -2.33 9.57 -20.78
C GLY A 14 -2.65 9.74 -19.28
N ARG A 15 -3.08 10.92 -18.82
CA ARG A 15 -3.55 11.12 -17.44
C ARG A 15 -5.07 11.34 -17.44
N THR A 16 -5.76 10.55 -16.62
CA THR A 16 -7.19 10.71 -16.38
C THR A 16 -7.41 11.74 -15.27
N ALA A 17 -8.26 12.73 -15.51
CA ALA A 17 -8.71 13.67 -14.50
C ALA A 17 -10.17 13.38 -14.15
N PHE A 18 -10.50 13.43 -12.88
CA PHE A 18 -11.85 13.27 -12.38
C PHE A 18 -12.32 14.59 -11.76
N GLN A 19 -13.55 14.97 -12.04
CA GLN A 19 -14.21 16.07 -11.37
C GLN A 19 -15.13 15.51 -10.28
N TYR A 20 -14.99 15.99 -9.06
CA TYR A 20 -15.81 15.61 -7.93
C TYR A 20 -16.66 16.79 -7.51
N SER A 21 -17.92 16.53 -7.19
CA SER A 21 -18.79 17.47 -6.48
C SER A 21 -19.44 16.78 -5.30
N TRP A 22 -19.48 17.42 -4.17
CA TRP A 22 -20.11 16.92 -2.96
C TRP A 22 -21.06 18.01 -2.41
N ASP A 23 -22.31 17.64 -2.20
CA ASP A 23 -23.35 18.48 -1.65
C ASP A 23 -23.36 18.53 -0.11
N HIS A 24 -22.33 17.94 0.53
CA HIS A 24 -22.21 17.81 1.99
C HIS A 24 -23.33 16.99 2.63
N SER A 25 -24.06 16.18 1.88
CA SER A 25 -25.09 15.27 2.40
C SER A 25 -24.56 13.87 2.61
N PHE A 26 -25.12 13.20 3.62
CA PHE A 26 -24.99 11.75 3.81
C PHE A 26 -26.15 11.02 3.15
N PRO A 27 -25.99 9.72 2.82
CA PRO A 27 -27.08 8.93 2.26
C PRO A 27 -28.32 8.93 3.15
N SER A 28 -29.49 9.02 2.54
CA SER A 28 -30.79 8.92 3.20
C SER A 28 -31.42 7.52 3.12
N GLU A 29 -30.82 6.63 2.32
CA GLU A 29 -31.24 5.24 2.14
C GLU A 29 -30.07 4.28 2.42
N PRO A 30 -30.34 3.01 2.79
CA PRO A 30 -29.29 2.01 3.01
C PRO A 30 -28.33 1.90 1.81
N VAL A 31 -27.04 1.80 2.11
CA VAL A 31 -25.96 1.74 1.10
C VAL A 31 -25.26 0.40 1.19
N ALA A 32 -24.97 -0.18 0.03
CA ALA A 32 -24.02 -1.27 -0.11
C ALA A 32 -22.77 -0.79 -0.89
N ALA A 33 -21.60 -1.05 -0.35
CA ALA A 33 -20.32 -0.70 -0.98
C ALA A 33 -19.45 -1.93 -1.14
N ASP A 34 -19.17 -2.29 -2.38
CA ASP A 34 -18.19 -3.33 -2.69
C ASP A 34 -16.78 -2.74 -2.63
N CYS A 35 -15.97 -3.25 -1.71
CA CYS A 35 -14.60 -2.85 -1.51
C CYS A 35 -13.61 -3.68 -2.37
N GLY A 36 -14.11 -4.59 -3.20
CA GLY A 36 -13.27 -5.48 -4.00
C GLY A 36 -12.35 -6.32 -3.11
N GLU A 37 -11.05 -6.24 -3.35
CA GLU A 37 -10.00 -6.82 -2.49
C GLU A 37 -9.22 -5.75 -1.70
N SER A 38 -9.66 -4.49 -1.69
CA SER A 38 -8.93 -3.35 -1.11
C SER A 38 -9.16 -3.22 0.40
N GLY A 39 -8.12 -3.52 1.18
CA GLY A 39 -8.13 -3.29 2.63
C GLY A 39 -8.21 -1.81 3.01
N SER A 40 -7.60 -0.92 2.22
CA SER A 40 -7.65 0.53 2.45
C SER A 40 -9.06 1.06 2.24
N THR A 41 -9.70 0.72 1.13
CA THR A 41 -11.09 1.12 0.87
C THR A 41 -12.00 0.68 2.01
N LEU A 42 -11.93 -0.60 2.40
CA LEU A 42 -12.75 -1.12 3.48
C LEU A 42 -12.53 -0.35 4.79
N ARG A 43 -11.28 -0.27 5.25
CA ARG A 43 -10.97 0.30 6.56
C ARG A 43 -11.15 1.82 6.64
N PHE A 44 -10.96 2.54 5.53
CA PHE A 44 -11.20 3.98 5.50
C PHE A 44 -12.70 4.30 5.50
N PHE A 45 -13.49 3.51 4.80
CA PHE A 45 -14.92 3.79 4.66
C PHE A 45 -15.78 3.24 5.79
N ILE A 46 -15.35 2.25 6.58
CA ILE A 46 -16.11 1.75 7.73
C ILE A 46 -16.46 2.88 8.72
N PRO A 47 -15.53 3.69 9.24
CA PRO A 47 -15.87 4.79 10.14
C PRO A 47 -16.70 5.90 9.46
N LEU A 48 -16.47 6.16 8.18
CA LEU A 48 -17.30 7.11 7.41
C LEU A 48 -18.73 6.63 7.22
N GLY A 49 -18.93 5.32 6.95
CA GLY A 49 -20.23 4.71 6.89
C GLY A 49 -20.95 4.75 8.25
N ALA A 50 -20.20 4.68 9.35
CA ALA A 50 -20.70 4.83 10.70
C ALA A 50 -21.01 6.30 11.10
N LEU A 51 -20.96 7.26 10.18
CA LEU A 51 -21.50 8.61 10.34
C LEU A 51 -22.91 8.73 9.77
N CYS A 52 -23.39 7.72 9.05
CA CYS A 52 -24.71 7.75 8.40
C CYS A 52 -25.79 7.30 9.37
N ASP A 53 -26.98 7.90 9.28
CA ASP A 53 -28.14 7.50 10.05
C ASP A 53 -28.84 6.24 9.49
N VAL A 54 -28.41 5.81 8.31
CA VAL A 54 -28.92 4.62 7.60
C VAL A 54 -27.92 3.48 7.64
N PRO A 55 -28.36 2.20 7.53
CA PRO A 55 -27.45 1.08 7.47
C PRO A 55 -26.47 1.18 6.27
N PHE A 56 -25.19 0.92 6.53
CA PHE A 56 -24.14 0.87 5.55
C PHE A 56 -23.53 -0.52 5.52
N THR A 57 -23.60 -1.21 4.37
CA THR A 57 -23.09 -2.57 4.22
C THR A 57 -21.80 -2.54 3.38
N PHE A 58 -20.76 -3.14 3.92
CA PHE A 58 -19.48 -3.32 3.26
C PHE A 58 -19.35 -4.76 2.77
N GLU A 59 -19.08 -4.91 1.49
CA GLU A 59 -18.84 -6.19 0.83
C GLU A 59 -17.41 -6.24 0.29
N GLY A 60 -16.97 -7.42 -0.09
CA GLY A 60 -15.66 -7.64 -0.70
C GLY A 60 -15.46 -9.11 -1.03
N HIS A 61 -14.34 -9.41 -1.68
CA HIS A 61 -14.03 -10.78 -2.08
C HIS A 61 -12.53 -11.10 -1.90
N GLY A 62 -12.13 -12.30 -2.32
CA GLY A 62 -10.77 -12.77 -2.16
C GLY A 62 -10.34 -12.84 -0.69
N LYS A 63 -9.09 -12.51 -0.42
CA LYS A 63 -8.52 -12.54 0.93
C LYS A 63 -9.10 -11.46 1.85
N LEU A 64 -9.74 -10.40 1.29
CA LEU A 64 -10.31 -9.31 2.09
C LEU A 64 -11.38 -9.80 3.06
N VAL A 65 -12.18 -10.79 2.66
CA VAL A 65 -13.28 -11.33 3.50
C VAL A 65 -12.82 -12.00 4.79
N SER A 66 -11.53 -12.33 4.93
CA SER A 66 -10.96 -12.95 6.12
C SER A 66 -10.02 -12.04 6.92
N ARG A 67 -9.80 -10.80 6.45
CA ARG A 67 -8.93 -9.85 7.16
C ARG A 67 -9.59 -9.36 8.45
N PRO A 68 -8.85 -9.26 9.56
CA PRO A 68 -9.42 -8.86 10.85
C PRO A 68 -9.95 -7.42 10.81
N LEU A 69 -11.12 -7.23 11.46
CA LEU A 69 -11.75 -5.92 11.68
C LEU A 69 -11.99 -5.65 13.17
N GLN A 70 -11.43 -6.49 14.05
CA GLN A 70 -11.63 -6.44 15.50
C GLN A 70 -11.40 -5.03 16.10
N PRO A 71 -10.38 -4.23 15.68
CA PRO A 71 -10.20 -2.89 16.22
C PRO A 71 -11.43 -1.98 16.06
N TYR A 72 -12.22 -2.15 15.00
CA TYR A 72 -13.48 -1.42 14.85
C TYR A 72 -14.61 -2.04 15.65
N TYR A 73 -14.68 -3.36 15.76
CA TYR A 73 -15.70 -4.03 16.56
C TYR A 73 -15.59 -3.65 18.02
N ASP A 74 -14.38 -3.57 18.57
CA ASP A 74 -14.13 -3.12 19.96
C ASP A 74 -14.64 -1.69 20.20
N ILE A 75 -14.50 -0.79 19.22
CA ILE A 75 -15.04 0.57 19.25
C ILE A 75 -16.58 0.53 19.19
N PHE A 76 -17.13 -0.26 18.28
CA PHE A 76 -18.58 -0.36 18.11
C PHE A 76 -19.26 -0.92 19.37
N ASP A 77 -18.70 -1.96 19.96
CA ASP A 77 -19.18 -2.55 21.21
C ASP A 77 -19.14 -1.53 22.37
N LYS A 78 -18.01 -0.81 22.51
CA LYS A 78 -17.85 0.23 23.54
C LYS A 78 -18.85 1.38 23.39
N GLN A 79 -19.23 1.71 22.16
CA GLN A 79 -20.19 2.79 21.86
C GLN A 79 -21.64 2.30 21.72
N GLU A 80 -21.89 1.00 21.91
CA GLU A 80 -23.19 0.36 21.72
C GLU A 80 -23.75 0.59 20.30
N LEU A 81 -22.85 0.70 19.31
CA LEU A 81 -23.22 0.87 17.92
C LEU A 81 -23.59 -0.49 17.35
N ARG A 82 -24.76 -0.58 16.73
CA ARG A 82 -25.23 -1.84 16.15
C ARG A 82 -24.49 -2.17 14.87
N TYR A 83 -23.98 -3.38 14.78
CA TYR A 83 -23.40 -3.92 13.57
C TYR A 83 -23.76 -5.40 13.40
N ARG A 84 -23.63 -5.89 12.19
CA ARG A 84 -23.87 -7.29 11.84
C ARG A 84 -22.79 -7.75 10.86
N THR A 85 -22.22 -8.91 11.14
CA THR A 85 -21.23 -9.58 10.28
C THR A 85 -21.81 -10.87 9.73
N ALA A 86 -21.09 -11.52 8.79
CA ALA A 86 -21.32 -12.92 8.46
C ALA A 86 -21.07 -13.81 9.70
N GLU A 87 -21.50 -15.08 9.64
CA GLU A 87 -21.36 -16.03 10.76
C GLU A 87 -19.92 -16.22 11.22
N ASN A 88 -18.95 -16.03 10.32
CA ASN A 88 -17.51 -16.12 10.62
C ASN A 88 -16.93 -14.82 11.23
N GLY A 89 -17.73 -13.82 11.52
CA GLY A 89 -17.28 -12.55 12.10
C GLY A 89 -16.62 -11.57 11.12
N HIS A 90 -16.73 -11.80 9.82
CA HIS A 90 -16.11 -11.00 8.76
C HIS A 90 -17.15 -10.37 7.81
N LEU A 91 -16.74 -10.11 6.56
CA LEU A 91 -17.63 -9.56 5.53
C LEU A 91 -18.71 -10.57 5.08
N PRO A 92 -19.90 -10.07 4.72
CA PRO A 92 -20.29 -8.67 4.71
C PRO A 92 -20.46 -8.08 6.10
N LEU A 93 -20.05 -6.82 6.28
CA LEU A 93 -20.24 -6.04 7.51
C LEU A 93 -21.33 -4.99 7.27
N THR A 94 -22.40 -5.03 8.01
CA THR A 94 -23.40 -3.95 8.06
C THR A 94 -23.26 -3.16 9.34
N VAL A 95 -23.06 -1.86 9.25
CA VAL A 95 -23.04 -0.93 10.38
C VAL A 95 -24.35 -0.13 10.37
N ALA A 96 -25.02 -0.06 11.52
CA ALA A 96 -26.30 0.64 11.67
C ALA A 96 -26.28 1.48 12.95
N GLY A 97 -26.08 2.77 12.80
CA GLY A 97 -25.94 3.73 13.87
C GLY A 97 -24.79 4.68 13.62
N ARG A 98 -24.65 5.67 14.51
CA ARG A 98 -23.69 6.76 14.34
C ARG A 98 -22.63 6.74 15.44
N LEU A 99 -21.37 6.89 15.05
CA LEU A 99 -20.28 7.13 15.98
C LEU A 99 -20.54 8.40 16.79
N LYS A 100 -20.15 8.38 18.05
CA LYS A 100 -20.30 9.52 18.98
C LYS A 100 -18.94 10.13 19.29
N PRO A 101 -18.86 11.45 19.51
CA PRO A 101 -17.65 12.08 20.01
C PRO A 101 -17.16 11.43 21.31
N GLY A 102 -15.84 11.43 21.56
CA GLY A 102 -15.27 10.87 22.79
C GLY A 102 -13.89 10.28 22.61
N ALA A 103 -13.52 9.38 23.53
CA ALA A 103 -12.21 8.74 23.55
C ALA A 103 -12.22 7.44 22.75
N TYR A 104 -11.27 7.35 21.81
CA TYR A 104 -11.02 6.21 20.96
C TYR A 104 -9.63 5.63 21.24
N VAL A 105 -9.53 4.31 21.26
CA VAL A 105 -8.27 3.61 21.49
C VAL A 105 -8.11 2.54 20.41
N LEU A 106 -6.96 2.49 19.77
CA LEU A 106 -6.62 1.50 18.75
C LEU A 106 -5.26 0.86 19.01
N PRO A 107 -5.07 -0.44 18.71
CA PRO A 107 -3.74 -1.04 18.67
C PRO A 107 -2.93 -0.48 17.48
N GLY A 108 -1.63 -0.19 17.71
CA GLY A 108 -0.75 0.38 16.68
C GLY A 108 -0.04 -0.66 15.81
N ASP A 109 -0.11 -1.93 16.16
CA ASP A 109 0.60 -3.04 15.51
C ASP A 109 -0.23 -3.83 14.49
N VAL A 110 -1.54 -3.57 14.39
CA VAL A 110 -2.41 -4.30 13.46
C VAL A 110 -2.36 -3.69 12.05
N SER A 111 -2.69 -2.42 11.93
CA SER A 111 -2.60 -1.67 10.66
C SER A 111 -2.89 -0.19 10.88
N SER A 112 -2.05 0.68 10.33
CA SER A 112 -2.28 2.15 10.29
C SER A 112 -3.57 2.55 9.58
N GLN A 113 -4.16 1.67 8.75
CA GLN A 113 -5.42 1.95 8.05
C GLN A 113 -6.60 2.14 9.01
N PHE A 114 -6.61 1.49 10.19
CA PHE A 114 -7.63 1.71 11.22
C PHE A 114 -7.54 3.13 11.79
N VAL A 115 -6.33 3.58 12.05
CA VAL A 115 -6.06 4.94 12.52
C VAL A 115 -6.50 5.96 11.46
N SER A 116 -6.06 5.80 10.22
CA SER A 116 -6.43 6.67 9.10
C SER A 116 -7.95 6.76 8.91
N GLY A 117 -8.64 5.62 8.99
CA GLY A 117 -10.10 5.59 8.86
C GLY A 117 -10.81 6.42 9.94
N LEU A 118 -10.38 6.34 11.21
CA LEU A 118 -10.92 7.21 12.27
C LEU A 118 -10.53 8.67 12.05
N LEU A 119 -9.29 8.97 11.66
CA LEU A 119 -8.87 10.34 11.38
C LEU A 119 -9.68 10.99 10.25
N PHE A 120 -10.18 10.22 9.28
CA PHE A 120 -11.11 10.72 8.26
C PHE A 120 -12.50 11.00 8.79
N ALA A 121 -12.99 10.24 9.77
CA ALA A 121 -14.37 10.30 10.21
C ALA A 121 -14.59 11.22 11.42
N LEU A 122 -13.70 11.17 12.42
CA LEU A 122 -13.92 11.85 13.71
C LEU A 122 -14.03 13.38 13.61
N PRO A 123 -13.33 14.08 12.69
CA PRO A 123 -13.50 15.52 12.51
C PRO A 123 -14.92 15.94 12.10
N LEU A 124 -15.68 15.04 11.48
CA LEU A 124 -17.04 15.28 11.00
C LEU A 124 -18.11 15.07 12.07
N LEU A 125 -17.76 14.62 13.27
CA LEU A 125 -18.68 14.47 14.39
C LEU A 125 -19.04 15.85 14.99
N ASP A 126 -20.21 15.94 15.63
CA ASP A 126 -20.72 17.20 16.20
C ASP A 126 -19.93 17.68 17.44
N GLY A 127 -19.00 16.89 17.97
CA GLY A 127 -18.18 17.21 19.14
C GLY A 127 -16.77 16.65 19.05
N ASP A 128 -15.92 17.09 19.97
CA ASP A 128 -14.51 16.75 20.01
C ASP A 128 -14.27 15.28 20.36
N SER A 129 -13.21 14.71 19.78
CA SER A 129 -12.76 13.36 20.07
C SER A 129 -11.27 13.34 20.41
N ALA A 130 -10.83 12.28 21.09
CA ALA A 130 -9.45 11.98 21.33
C ALA A 130 -9.13 10.57 20.81
N LEU A 131 -7.99 10.42 20.16
CA LEU A 131 -7.52 9.13 19.68
C LEU A 131 -6.19 8.81 20.36
N GLU A 132 -6.13 7.63 20.99
CA GLU A 132 -4.94 7.01 21.54
C GLU A 132 -4.56 5.77 20.74
N ILE A 133 -3.30 5.65 20.39
CA ILE A 133 -2.73 4.47 19.73
C ILE A 133 -1.86 3.73 20.73
N LEU A 134 -2.16 2.47 20.97
CA LEU A 134 -1.37 1.63 21.87
C LEU A 134 -0.09 1.15 21.17
N PRO A 135 1.07 1.22 21.84
CA PRO A 135 2.32 0.76 21.28
C PRO A 135 2.36 -0.78 21.12
N PRO A 136 3.19 -1.32 20.19
CA PRO A 136 4.08 -0.58 19.30
C PRO A 136 3.31 0.09 18.14
N LEU A 137 3.79 1.25 17.69
CA LEU A 137 3.25 1.90 16.50
C LEU A 137 4.07 1.48 15.27
N GLU A 138 3.41 0.84 14.33
CA GLU A 138 3.98 0.46 13.04
C GLU A 138 3.39 1.30 11.90
N SER A 139 4.17 1.48 10.81
CA SER A 139 3.74 2.27 9.65
C SER A 139 3.31 3.71 9.98
N ALA A 140 4.03 4.37 10.89
CA ALA A 140 3.77 5.75 11.30
C ALA A 140 3.72 6.72 10.10
N SER A 141 4.52 6.47 9.06
CA SER A 141 4.55 7.26 7.82
C SER A 141 3.19 7.38 7.13
N TYR A 142 2.36 6.33 7.16
CA TYR A 142 1.01 6.38 6.57
C TYR A 142 0.05 7.25 7.38
N ILE A 143 0.26 7.36 8.70
CA ILE A 143 -0.50 8.28 9.54
C ILE A 143 -0.07 9.72 9.24
N GLU A 144 1.23 9.99 9.09
CA GLU A 144 1.74 11.29 8.67
C GLU A 144 1.18 11.73 7.30
N LEU A 145 1.15 10.81 6.35
CA LEU A 145 0.54 11.04 5.03
C LEU A 145 -0.96 11.38 5.17
N THR A 146 -1.68 10.66 6.03
CA THR A 146 -3.09 10.94 6.33
C THR A 146 -3.27 12.32 6.94
N LEU A 147 -2.50 12.68 7.96
CA LEU A 147 -2.56 14.00 8.60
C LEU A 147 -2.22 15.14 7.64
N SER A 148 -1.22 14.94 6.78
CA SER A 148 -0.86 15.90 5.74
C SER A 148 -2.00 16.11 4.74
N SER A 149 -2.62 15.03 4.30
CA SER A 149 -3.76 15.08 3.38
C SER A 149 -4.96 15.78 4.02
N LEU A 150 -5.29 15.45 5.27
CA LEU A 150 -6.36 16.08 6.03
C LEU A 150 -6.15 17.59 6.17
N ARG A 151 -4.93 18.01 6.52
CA ARG A 151 -4.57 19.42 6.62
C ARG A 151 -4.72 20.13 5.28
N ALA A 152 -4.30 19.49 4.18
CA ALA A 152 -4.47 20.05 2.83
C ALA A 152 -5.95 20.27 2.47
N PHE A 153 -6.85 19.47 3.03
CA PHE A 153 -8.29 19.59 2.85
C PHE A 153 -8.99 20.35 3.99
N GLY A 154 -8.24 21.16 4.76
CA GLY A 154 -8.80 22.09 5.74
C GLY A 154 -9.19 21.44 7.09
N ILE A 155 -8.83 20.20 7.34
CA ILE A 155 -9.07 19.52 8.61
C ILE A 155 -7.89 19.75 9.56
N ASP A 156 -8.21 20.23 10.77
CA ASP A 156 -7.23 20.46 11.84
C ASP A 156 -7.30 19.34 12.87
N ILE A 157 -6.19 18.64 13.07
CA ILE A 157 -6.00 17.62 14.11
C ILE A 157 -4.79 18.01 14.93
N LYS A 158 -4.97 18.13 16.24
CA LYS A 158 -3.90 18.49 17.18
C LYS A 158 -3.17 17.24 17.63
N ARG A 159 -1.98 17.06 17.12
CA ARG A 159 -1.10 15.99 17.54
C ARG A 159 -0.33 16.37 18.81
N LYS A 160 -0.46 15.60 19.89
CA LYS A 160 0.35 15.75 21.12
C LYS A 160 1.71 15.04 20.98
N ASP A 161 1.67 13.83 20.47
CA ASP A 161 2.85 13.00 20.17
C ASP A 161 2.50 11.98 19.07
N LEU A 162 3.33 10.94 18.88
CA LEU A 162 3.10 9.90 17.88
C LEU A 162 1.88 9.02 18.14
N LEU A 163 1.40 8.99 19.38
CA LEU A 163 0.36 8.07 19.85
C LEU A 163 -0.95 8.76 20.23
N HIS A 164 -0.93 10.10 20.43
CA HIS A 164 -2.08 10.83 20.98
C HIS A 164 -2.49 12.02 20.11
N TYR A 165 -3.77 12.07 19.77
CA TYR A 165 -4.37 13.09 18.91
C TYR A 165 -5.63 13.65 19.54
N ASP A 166 -5.76 15.00 19.59
CA ASP A 166 -7.02 15.68 19.86
C ASP A 166 -7.65 16.10 18.54
N ILE A 167 -8.89 15.72 18.34
CA ILE A 167 -9.61 15.86 17.07
C ILE A 167 -10.84 16.75 17.33
N PRO A 168 -10.75 18.06 17.05
CA PRO A 168 -11.93 18.93 17.12
C PRO A 168 -13.02 18.42 16.16
N GLY A 169 -14.26 18.42 16.63
CA GLY A 169 -15.41 18.04 15.84
C GLY A 169 -16.01 19.21 15.06
N GLY A 170 -17.09 18.97 14.34
CA GLY A 170 -17.83 19.98 13.57
C GLY A 170 -17.06 20.53 12.37
N GLN A 171 -16.02 19.83 11.92
CA GLN A 171 -15.20 20.27 10.78
C GLN A 171 -15.84 19.86 9.45
N THR A 172 -15.43 20.53 8.39
CA THR A 172 -15.87 20.26 7.02
C THR A 172 -14.66 20.21 6.10
N TYR A 173 -14.60 19.22 5.23
CA TYR A 173 -13.57 19.12 4.21
C TYR A 173 -13.68 20.27 3.19
N CYS A 174 -12.60 20.98 2.96
CA CYS A 174 -12.50 22.04 1.97
C CYS A 174 -11.36 21.72 1.00
N PRO A 175 -11.61 21.55 -0.30
CA PRO A 175 -10.55 21.28 -1.25
C PRO A 175 -9.59 22.48 -1.32
N PRO A 176 -8.26 22.26 -1.37
CA PRO A 176 -7.26 23.33 -1.31
C PRO A 176 -7.20 24.17 -2.58
N ALA A 177 -7.67 23.62 -3.71
CA ALA A 177 -7.68 24.27 -5.01
C ALA A 177 -8.69 23.58 -5.93
N GLU A 178 -8.98 24.22 -7.05
CA GLU A 178 -9.84 23.66 -8.11
C GLU A 178 -9.27 22.34 -8.68
N ARG A 179 -7.95 22.19 -8.61
CA ARG A 179 -7.24 20.96 -9.03
C ARG A 179 -6.23 20.54 -7.98
N VAL A 180 -6.25 19.28 -7.62
CA VAL A 180 -5.27 18.65 -6.75
C VAL A 180 -4.47 17.65 -7.57
N GLN A 181 -3.16 17.79 -7.57
CA GLN A 181 -2.25 16.83 -8.18
C GLN A 181 -1.91 15.75 -7.16
N VAL A 182 -2.25 14.50 -7.45
CA VAL A 182 -1.78 13.36 -6.66
C VAL A 182 -0.33 13.09 -7.06
N GLU A 183 0.54 12.95 -6.07
CA GLU A 183 1.94 12.58 -6.31
C GLU A 183 2.06 11.13 -6.80
N GLY A 184 3.21 10.79 -7.43
CA GLY A 184 3.49 9.43 -7.86
C GLY A 184 3.63 8.47 -6.68
N ASP A 185 3.26 7.23 -6.89
CA ASP A 185 3.28 6.16 -5.88
C ASP A 185 4.69 5.57 -5.76
N TRP A 186 5.35 5.78 -4.61
CA TRP A 186 6.68 5.26 -4.34
C TRP A 186 6.72 3.74 -4.25
N SER A 187 5.62 3.11 -3.84
CA SER A 187 5.57 1.65 -3.76
C SER A 187 5.56 1.00 -5.15
N GLN A 188 4.94 1.67 -6.14
CA GLN A 188 4.97 1.24 -7.53
C GLN A 188 6.30 1.61 -8.22
N ALA A 189 6.82 2.80 -7.94
CA ALA A 189 8.10 3.23 -8.45
C ALA A 189 9.27 2.33 -8.00
N ALA A 190 9.14 1.69 -6.83
CA ALA A 190 10.17 0.80 -6.30
C ALA A 190 10.51 -0.36 -7.24
N PHE A 191 9.52 -0.90 -7.99
CA PHE A 191 9.76 -1.97 -8.96
C PHE A 191 10.66 -1.47 -10.10
N TRP A 192 10.45 -0.25 -10.58
CA TRP A 192 11.25 0.35 -11.63
C TRP A 192 12.63 0.75 -11.14
N LEU A 193 12.74 1.26 -9.91
CA LEU A 193 14.04 1.59 -9.31
C LEU A 193 14.89 0.33 -9.11
N VAL A 194 14.30 -0.77 -8.64
CA VAL A 194 15.02 -2.05 -8.56
C VAL A 194 15.36 -2.58 -9.95
N ALA A 195 14.42 -2.56 -10.91
CA ALA A 195 14.69 -2.98 -12.29
C ALA A 195 15.85 -2.19 -12.90
N GLY A 196 15.90 -0.87 -12.67
CA GLY A 196 17.02 -0.03 -13.10
C GLY A 196 18.33 -0.42 -12.43
N ALA A 197 18.34 -0.67 -11.12
CA ALA A 197 19.53 -1.02 -10.36
C ALA A 197 20.14 -2.36 -10.77
N ILE A 198 19.32 -3.34 -11.18
CA ILE A 198 19.79 -4.69 -11.51
C ILE A 198 19.93 -4.95 -13.01
N GLY A 199 19.23 -4.19 -13.87
CA GLY A 199 19.11 -4.54 -15.29
C GLY A 199 19.46 -3.43 -16.30
N SER A 200 19.39 -2.15 -15.94
CA SER A 200 19.56 -1.04 -16.91
C SER A 200 20.98 -0.47 -16.91
N ARG A 201 21.71 -0.63 -18.00
CA ARG A 201 23.04 -0.01 -18.16
C ARG A 201 22.99 1.48 -18.53
N GLU A 202 21.96 1.89 -19.23
CA GLU A 202 21.78 3.28 -19.70
C GLU A 202 21.07 4.16 -18.69
N GLY A 203 20.53 3.55 -17.64
CA GLY A 203 19.71 4.19 -16.61
C GLY A 203 18.21 4.17 -16.95
N LEU A 204 17.42 3.99 -15.91
CA LEU A 204 15.96 4.07 -15.97
C LEU A 204 15.52 5.37 -15.29
N HIS A 205 14.56 6.09 -15.91
CA HIS A 205 14.13 7.39 -15.46
C HIS A 205 12.71 7.31 -14.89
N CYS A 206 12.56 7.57 -13.58
CA CYS A 206 11.27 7.67 -12.91
C CYS A 206 10.90 9.14 -12.71
N ARG A 207 9.69 9.52 -13.11
CA ARG A 207 9.15 10.89 -13.00
C ARG A 207 7.83 10.91 -12.22
N GLY A 208 7.45 12.11 -11.72
CA GLY A 208 6.21 12.30 -10.99
C GLY A 208 6.30 11.92 -9.51
N LEU A 209 7.48 11.57 -9.04
CA LEU A 209 7.79 11.33 -7.63
C LEU A 209 8.22 12.65 -6.96
N SER A 210 8.02 12.76 -5.65
CA SER A 210 8.43 13.92 -4.85
C SER A 210 9.50 13.51 -3.83
N GLU A 211 10.59 14.30 -3.76
CA GLU A 211 11.60 14.15 -2.70
C GLU A 211 11.02 14.51 -1.32
N GLU A 212 10.01 15.36 -1.27
CA GLU A 212 9.32 15.79 -0.05
C GLU A 212 8.18 14.84 0.35
N SER A 213 7.98 13.74 -0.40
CA SER A 213 6.91 12.78 -0.13
C SER A 213 7.01 12.21 1.29
N LEU A 214 5.86 12.09 1.94
CA LEU A 214 5.69 11.43 3.24
C LEU A 214 5.38 9.94 3.11
N GLN A 215 5.31 9.39 1.88
CA GLN A 215 5.11 7.96 1.69
C GLN A 215 6.27 7.17 2.28
N GLY A 216 5.97 6.19 3.13
CA GLY A 216 6.98 5.34 3.78
C GLY A 216 7.85 4.60 2.78
N ASP A 217 7.26 4.21 1.66
CA ASP A 217 7.94 3.48 0.58
C ASP A 217 9.01 4.30 -0.16
N LYS A 218 9.09 5.63 0.06
CA LYS A 218 10.27 6.42 -0.33
C LYS A 218 11.57 5.91 0.29
N ALA A 219 11.49 5.10 1.37
CA ALA A 219 12.61 4.40 1.96
C ALA A 219 13.40 3.56 0.96
N ILE A 220 12.80 3.17 -0.17
CA ILE A 220 13.49 2.46 -1.26
C ILE A 220 14.76 3.18 -1.72
N LEU A 221 14.78 4.51 -1.77
CA LEU A 221 15.96 5.28 -2.14
C LEU A 221 17.12 5.08 -1.16
N LYS A 222 16.81 5.10 0.14
CA LYS A 222 17.81 4.89 1.19
C LYS A 222 18.34 3.47 1.15
N VAL A 223 17.45 2.50 1.02
CA VAL A 223 17.82 1.08 0.99
C VAL A 223 18.71 0.79 -0.23
N LEU A 224 18.31 1.20 -1.43
CA LEU A 224 19.09 0.97 -2.64
C LEU A 224 20.44 1.68 -2.60
N ARG A 225 20.51 2.91 -2.05
CA ARG A 225 21.81 3.59 -1.85
C ARG A 225 22.71 2.85 -0.87
N ASN A 226 22.15 2.32 0.22
CA ASN A 226 22.90 1.49 1.18
C ASN A 226 23.39 0.19 0.54
N MET A 227 22.63 -0.35 -0.42
CA MET A 227 23.07 -1.49 -1.23
C MET A 227 24.09 -1.10 -2.32
N GLY A 228 24.43 0.18 -2.48
CA GLY A 228 25.43 0.65 -3.46
C GLY A 228 24.85 1.08 -4.81
N ALA A 229 23.53 1.24 -4.92
CA ALA A 229 22.92 1.71 -6.16
C ALA A 229 23.30 3.18 -6.46
N ASP A 230 23.62 3.46 -7.73
CA ASP A 230 23.82 4.82 -8.23
C ASP A 230 22.47 5.44 -8.61
N ILE A 231 22.00 6.34 -7.75
CA ILE A 231 20.73 7.04 -7.94
C ILE A 231 21.00 8.55 -7.96
N THR A 232 20.71 9.17 -9.08
CA THR A 232 20.78 10.62 -9.27
C THR A 232 19.38 11.22 -9.36
N VAL A 233 19.23 12.45 -8.85
CA VAL A 233 17.96 13.19 -8.91
C VAL A 233 18.26 14.52 -9.59
N LYS A 234 17.55 14.80 -10.68
CA LYS A 234 17.67 16.06 -11.41
C LYS A 234 16.30 16.48 -11.92
N ASP A 235 15.90 17.71 -11.61
CA ASP A 235 14.63 18.31 -12.05
C ASP A 235 13.41 17.38 -11.80
N GLY A 236 13.34 16.76 -10.62
CA GLY A 236 12.26 15.84 -10.24
C GLY A 236 12.29 14.49 -11.00
N THR A 237 13.36 14.20 -11.72
CA THR A 237 13.58 12.90 -12.38
C THR A 237 14.61 12.10 -11.58
N PHE A 238 14.19 10.93 -11.14
CA PHE A 238 15.04 9.95 -10.47
C PHE A 238 15.63 9.02 -11.54
N THR A 239 16.96 9.00 -11.65
CA THR A 239 17.65 8.13 -12.59
C THR A 239 18.44 7.10 -11.82
N ILE A 240 18.26 5.83 -12.17
CA ILE A 240 18.96 4.71 -11.57
C ILE A 240 19.55 3.81 -12.67
N ALA A 241 20.82 3.50 -12.54
CA ALA A 241 21.52 2.60 -13.45
C ALA A 241 22.06 1.38 -12.71
N SER A 242 22.29 0.31 -13.47
CA SER A 242 22.87 -0.92 -12.95
C SER A 242 24.24 -0.65 -12.32
N SER A 243 24.36 -1.06 -11.06
CA SER A 243 25.57 -1.00 -10.25
C SER A 243 25.75 -2.32 -9.50
N GLY A 244 26.94 -2.57 -8.98
CA GLY A 244 27.15 -3.71 -8.10
C GLY A 244 26.42 -3.50 -6.79
N LEU A 245 25.31 -4.21 -6.58
CA LEU A 245 24.58 -4.17 -5.31
C LEU A 245 25.26 -5.05 -4.27
N HIS A 246 25.23 -4.62 -3.01
CA HIS A 246 25.75 -5.37 -1.86
C HIS A 246 24.66 -5.66 -0.86
N GLY A 247 24.72 -6.83 -0.22
CA GLY A 247 23.80 -7.22 0.83
C GLY A 247 23.91 -6.30 2.06
N CYS A 248 22.78 -6.10 2.73
CA CYS A 248 22.68 -5.30 3.95
C CYS A 248 21.51 -5.77 4.83
N GLU A 249 21.41 -5.24 6.04
CA GLU A 249 20.20 -5.39 6.84
C GLU A 249 19.14 -4.37 6.39
N ILE A 250 17.89 -4.84 6.28
CA ILE A 250 16.72 -4.04 5.87
C ILE A 250 15.64 -4.20 6.93
N ASP A 251 15.33 -3.13 7.65
CA ASP A 251 14.20 -3.07 8.56
C ASP A 251 12.93 -2.71 7.78
N ALA A 252 11.96 -3.62 7.76
CA ALA A 252 10.72 -3.49 7.02
C ALA A 252 9.54 -2.93 7.84
N ALA A 253 9.75 -2.54 9.08
CA ALA A 253 8.67 -2.07 9.97
C ALA A 253 7.86 -0.91 9.36
N ASP A 254 8.52 0.06 8.71
CA ASP A 254 7.88 1.24 8.11
C ASP A 254 7.63 1.12 6.59
N CYS A 255 8.20 0.11 5.93
CA CYS A 255 8.09 -0.09 4.48
C CYS A 255 7.84 -1.55 4.07
N PRO A 256 6.87 -2.25 4.68
CA PRO A 256 6.65 -3.68 4.44
C PRO A 256 6.32 -3.98 2.98
N ASP A 257 5.69 -3.06 2.29
CA ASP A 257 5.28 -3.24 0.90
C ASP A 257 6.45 -3.22 -0.10
N LEU A 258 7.64 -2.80 0.32
CA LEU A 258 8.88 -2.88 -0.47
C LEU A 258 9.55 -4.26 -0.40
N VAL A 259 9.25 -5.08 0.62
CA VAL A 259 9.94 -6.36 0.84
C VAL A 259 9.94 -7.27 -0.39
N PRO A 260 8.84 -7.46 -1.13
CA PRO A 260 8.88 -8.32 -2.31
C PRO A 260 9.94 -7.89 -3.34
N VAL A 261 9.94 -6.62 -3.71
CA VAL A 261 10.90 -6.14 -4.72
C VAL A 261 12.33 -5.99 -4.16
N LEU A 262 12.49 -5.69 -2.87
CA LEU A 262 13.81 -5.67 -2.21
C LEU A 262 14.41 -7.07 -2.10
N SER A 263 13.57 -8.10 -1.95
CA SER A 263 14.03 -9.50 -2.01
C SER A 263 14.61 -9.85 -3.39
N VAL A 264 14.08 -9.25 -4.46
CA VAL A 264 14.67 -9.38 -5.81
C VAL A 264 16.03 -8.72 -5.90
N ALA A 265 16.17 -7.47 -5.41
CA ALA A 265 17.47 -6.78 -5.37
C ALA A 265 18.48 -7.58 -4.55
N ALA A 266 18.08 -8.10 -3.39
CA ALA A 266 18.90 -8.93 -2.52
C ALA A 266 19.34 -10.24 -3.18
N ALA A 267 18.47 -10.87 -3.97
CA ALA A 267 18.76 -12.16 -4.63
C ALA A 267 19.90 -12.07 -5.65
N VAL A 268 20.23 -10.85 -6.13
CA VAL A 268 21.34 -10.61 -7.10
C VAL A 268 22.42 -9.67 -6.55
N ALA A 269 22.37 -9.31 -5.28
CA ALA A 269 23.40 -8.52 -4.62
C ALA A 269 24.61 -9.38 -4.23
N GLU A 270 25.79 -8.78 -4.08
CA GLU A 270 26.96 -9.46 -3.50
C GLU A 270 26.80 -9.59 -1.97
N GLY A 271 26.99 -10.78 -1.43
CA GLY A 271 26.90 -11.04 0.01
C GLY A 271 25.51 -11.43 0.47
N THR A 272 25.17 -11.10 1.70
CA THR A 272 23.92 -11.52 2.36
C THR A 272 23.07 -10.33 2.76
N THR A 273 21.78 -10.39 2.47
CA THR A 273 20.79 -9.42 2.94
C THR A 273 19.90 -10.09 4.00
N HIS A 274 19.67 -9.41 5.11
CA HIS A 274 18.74 -9.80 6.14
C HIS A 274 17.58 -8.81 6.22
N ILE A 275 16.38 -9.25 5.86
CA ILE A 275 15.15 -8.47 5.98
C ILE A 275 14.49 -8.84 7.30
N ILE A 276 14.25 -7.85 8.17
CA ILE A 276 13.71 -8.02 9.51
C ILE A 276 12.42 -7.21 9.69
N ASN A 277 11.68 -7.49 10.77
CA ASN A 277 10.44 -6.80 11.15
C ASN A 277 9.36 -6.85 10.04
N ALA A 278 9.28 -7.96 9.32
CA ALA A 278 8.39 -8.15 8.16
C ALA A 278 7.20 -9.10 8.44
N GLY A 279 6.96 -9.52 9.68
CA GLY A 279 5.94 -10.53 10.04
C GLY A 279 4.52 -10.20 9.60
N ARG A 280 4.17 -8.89 9.55
CA ARG A 280 2.86 -8.44 9.04
C ARG A 280 2.58 -8.80 7.58
N LEU A 281 3.60 -9.13 6.82
CA LEU A 281 3.45 -9.55 5.43
C LEU A 281 2.73 -10.89 5.29
N ARG A 282 2.64 -11.66 6.36
CA ARG A 282 1.93 -12.94 6.36
C ARG A 282 0.41 -12.82 6.27
N ILE A 283 -0.13 -11.67 6.66
CA ILE A 283 -1.58 -11.40 6.70
C ILE A 283 -2.04 -10.38 5.63
N LYS A 284 -1.22 -10.15 4.60
CA LYS A 284 -1.55 -9.29 3.46
C LYS A 284 -2.43 -10.04 2.41
N GLU A 285 -2.34 -9.66 1.15
CA GLU A 285 -3.05 -10.30 0.02
C GLU A 285 -2.75 -11.80 -0.06
N CYS A 286 -1.52 -12.16 0.27
CA CYS A 286 -1.05 -13.53 0.50
C CYS A 286 -0.05 -13.51 1.68
N ASP A 287 0.51 -14.65 2.08
CA ASP A 287 1.73 -14.69 2.88
C ASP A 287 2.91 -14.34 1.96
N ARG A 288 3.29 -13.03 1.96
CA ARG A 288 4.33 -12.53 1.06
C ARG A 288 5.72 -13.06 1.39
N LEU A 289 6.01 -13.41 2.64
CA LEU A 289 7.30 -14.01 3.00
C LEU A 289 7.40 -15.42 2.41
N ALA A 290 6.39 -16.24 2.60
CA ALA A 290 6.32 -17.58 2.03
C ALA A 290 6.32 -17.53 0.49
N ALA A 291 5.59 -16.58 -0.12
CA ALA A 291 5.54 -16.41 -1.55
C ALA A 291 6.92 -16.07 -2.13
N MET A 292 7.59 -15.04 -1.60
CA MET A 292 8.92 -14.66 -2.08
C MET A 292 9.96 -15.75 -1.87
N HIS A 293 9.93 -16.44 -0.73
CA HIS A 293 10.78 -17.59 -0.48
C HIS A 293 10.55 -18.69 -1.53
N SER A 294 9.30 -19.13 -1.69
CA SER A 294 8.94 -20.20 -2.63
C SER A 294 9.32 -19.86 -4.07
N GLU A 295 8.94 -18.67 -4.55
CA GLU A 295 9.07 -18.34 -5.96
C GLU A 295 10.51 -18.01 -6.35
N LEU A 296 11.28 -17.32 -5.49
CA LEU A 296 12.69 -17.07 -5.73
C LEU A 296 13.54 -18.36 -5.69
N MET A 297 13.21 -19.32 -4.80
CA MET A 297 13.86 -20.63 -4.78
C MET A 297 13.70 -21.38 -6.10
N LYS A 298 12.50 -21.35 -6.71
CA LYS A 298 12.27 -21.99 -8.02
C LYS A 298 13.18 -21.43 -9.10
N LEU A 299 13.54 -20.14 -9.00
CA LEU A 299 14.43 -19.46 -9.92
C LEU A 299 15.92 -19.66 -9.60
N GLY A 300 16.23 -20.38 -8.53
CA GLY A 300 17.59 -20.72 -8.11
C GLY A 300 18.20 -19.74 -7.13
N ALA A 301 17.43 -18.91 -6.43
CA ALA A 301 17.94 -18.07 -5.34
C ALA A 301 18.34 -18.90 -4.10
N ASP A 302 19.26 -18.36 -3.29
CA ASP A 302 19.64 -18.88 -2.00
C ASP A 302 18.97 -18.01 -0.92
N ILE A 303 17.79 -18.45 -0.47
CA ILE A 303 16.89 -17.70 0.42
C ILE A 303 16.35 -18.61 1.51
N ALA A 304 16.32 -18.11 2.73
CA ALA A 304 15.68 -18.75 3.88
C ALA A 304 14.56 -17.86 4.43
N GLU A 305 13.44 -18.50 4.75
CA GLU A 305 12.32 -17.84 5.40
C GLU A 305 12.49 -17.88 6.91
N GLU A 306 12.27 -16.75 7.58
CA GLU A 306 12.26 -16.61 9.03
C GLU A 306 10.87 -16.17 9.51
N PRO A 307 10.52 -16.34 10.80
CA PRO A 307 9.20 -15.94 11.31
C PRO A 307 8.85 -14.48 10.99
N GLU A 308 9.82 -13.57 11.12
CA GLU A 308 9.68 -12.12 10.96
C GLU A 308 10.47 -11.56 9.77
N GLY A 309 10.95 -12.42 8.83
CA GLY A 309 11.78 -11.91 7.75
C GLY A 309 12.27 -12.93 6.74
N LEU A 310 13.31 -12.52 6.02
CA LEU A 310 13.98 -13.32 5.00
C LEU A 310 15.50 -13.14 5.10
N LEU A 311 16.25 -14.22 5.01
CA LEU A 311 17.70 -14.21 4.87
C LEU A 311 18.04 -14.63 3.44
N ILE A 312 18.73 -13.74 2.68
CA ILE A 312 18.98 -13.94 1.24
C ILE A 312 20.46 -13.80 0.97
N LYS A 313 21.06 -14.88 0.46
CA LYS A 313 22.44 -14.85 -0.05
C LYS A 313 22.40 -14.60 -1.56
N GLY A 314 22.83 -13.43 -1.97
CA GLY A 314 22.69 -12.99 -3.35
C GLY A 314 23.64 -13.69 -4.32
N LYS A 315 23.30 -13.64 -5.60
CA LYS A 315 24.02 -14.22 -6.74
C LYS A 315 24.22 -13.15 -7.80
N PRO A 316 25.32 -12.37 -7.74
CA PRO A 316 25.57 -11.26 -8.66
C PRO A 316 25.61 -11.67 -10.14
N GLU A 317 25.89 -12.95 -10.43
CA GLU A 317 25.85 -13.52 -11.77
C GLU A 317 24.42 -13.76 -12.32
N GLY A 318 23.40 -13.44 -11.55
CA GLY A 318 22.00 -13.67 -11.85
C GLY A 318 21.49 -15.05 -11.46
N LEU A 319 20.18 -15.25 -11.60
CA LEU A 319 19.51 -16.49 -11.26
C LEU A 319 19.40 -17.42 -12.48
N GLN A 320 19.08 -18.70 -12.24
CA GLN A 320 18.94 -19.67 -13.33
C GLN A 320 17.70 -19.37 -14.18
N GLY A 321 16.55 -19.11 -13.55
CA GLY A 321 15.29 -19.00 -14.28
C GLY A 321 14.76 -20.35 -14.75
N GLY A 322 14.03 -20.38 -15.88
CA GLY A 322 13.53 -21.60 -16.52
C GLY A 322 12.38 -22.29 -15.78
N ALA A 323 11.80 -21.66 -14.79
CA ALA A 323 10.75 -22.23 -13.96
C ALA A 323 9.40 -21.53 -14.14
N VAL A 324 8.34 -22.22 -13.70
CA VAL A 324 7.01 -21.66 -13.55
C VAL A 324 6.86 -21.11 -12.13
N VAL A 325 6.59 -19.82 -12.02
CA VAL A 325 6.36 -19.10 -10.76
C VAL A 325 4.91 -18.62 -10.68
N ASP A 326 4.40 -18.43 -9.47
CA ASP A 326 3.02 -18.04 -9.23
C ASP A 326 2.96 -16.64 -8.61
N ALA A 327 2.02 -15.84 -9.02
CA ALA A 327 1.77 -14.50 -8.46
C ALA A 327 1.05 -14.54 -7.09
N TRP A 328 0.58 -15.68 -6.65
CA TRP A 328 -0.17 -15.83 -5.38
C TRP A 328 -1.38 -14.90 -5.27
N ASN A 329 -1.98 -14.56 -6.41
CA ASN A 329 -3.04 -13.56 -6.51
C ASN A 329 -2.64 -12.20 -5.86
N ASP A 330 -1.36 -11.84 -5.88
CA ASP A 330 -0.81 -10.61 -5.32
C ASP A 330 -0.02 -9.85 -6.38
N HIS A 331 -0.40 -8.59 -6.58
CA HIS A 331 0.22 -7.70 -7.57
C HIS A 331 1.71 -7.47 -7.30
N ARG A 332 2.13 -7.41 -6.03
CA ARG A 332 3.54 -7.18 -5.67
C ARG A 332 4.39 -8.40 -5.95
N ILE A 333 3.87 -9.60 -5.75
CA ILE A 333 4.56 -10.84 -6.13
C ILE A 333 4.68 -10.89 -7.66
N ALA A 334 3.58 -10.65 -8.40
CA ALA A 334 3.60 -10.63 -9.86
C ALA A 334 4.66 -9.67 -10.42
N MET A 335 4.66 -8.41 -9.95
CA MET A 335 5.64 -7.39 -10.38
C MET A 335 7.07 -7.75 -9.98
N SER A 336 7.27 -8.34 -8.79
CA SER A 336 8.60 -8.82 -8.36
C SER A 336 9.12 -9.93 -9.25
N MET A 337 8.27 -10.88 -9.64
CA MET A 337 8.66 -11.95 -10.56
C MET A 337 8.98 -11.43 -11.96
N ALA A 338 8.28 -10.40 -12.43
CA ALA A 338 8.63 -9.72 -13.68
C ALA A 338 10.00 -9.03 -13.59
N VAL A 339 10.30 -8.37 -12.46
CA VAL A 339 11.59 -7.67 -12.27
C VAL A 339 12.74 -8.66 -12.14
N VAL A 340 12.59 -9.75 -11.37
CA VAL A 340 13.67 -10.76 -11.23
C VAL A 340 13.95 -11.49 -12.53
N ALA A 341 12.98 -11.64 -13.41
CA ALA A 341 13.15 -12.26 -14.73
C ALA A 341 14.21 -11.53 -15.59
N LEU A 342 14.45 -10.23 -15.35
CA LEU A 342 15.50 -9.46 -16.03
C LEU A 342 16.92 -9.99 -15.74
N THR A 343 17.10 -10.73 -14.66
CA THR A 343 18.38 -11.29 -14.22
C THR A 343 18.49 -12.79 -14.44
N CYS A 344 17.44 -13.42 -14.92
CA CYS A 344 17.40 -14.87 -15.17
C CYS A 344 18.07 -15.24 -16.48
N LYS A 345 18.82 -16.37 -16.50
CA LYS A 345 19.49 -16.91 -17.69
C LYS A 345 18.50 -17.56 -18.65
N GLU A 346 17.42 -18.11 -18.11
CA GLU A 346 16.36 -18.76 -18.87
C GLU A 346 15.01 -18.05 -18.65
N PRO A 347 14.09 -18.08 -19.63
CA PRO A 347 12.78 -17.45 -19.51
C PRO A 347 12.00 -17.93 -18.29
N VAL A 348 11.26 -17.03 -17.67
CA VAL A 348 10.39 -17.33 -16.53
C VAL A 348 8.94 -17.34 -17.01
N ILE A 349 8.17 -18.32 -16.59
CA ILE A 349 6.72 -18.38 -16.82
C ILE A 349 6.01 -17.94 -15.56
N LEU A 350 5.25 -16.86 -15.63
CA LEU A 350 4.48 -16.33 -14.51
C LEU A 350 3.00 -16.66 -14.66
N THR A 351 2.41 -17.38 -13.70
CA THR A 351 0.97 -17.58 -13.59
C THR A 351 0.34 -16.49 -12.72
N GLY A 352 -0.90 -16.09 -12.99
CA GLY A 352 -1.59 -15.03 -12.23
C GLY A 352 -1.06 -13.62 -12.49
N GLY A 353 -0.34 -13.39 -13.61
CA GLY A 353 0.24 -12.09 -13.95
C GLY A 353 -0.77 -10.95 -14.10
N GLU A 354 -2.06 -11.25 -14.27
CA GLU A 354 -3.18 -10.30 -14.30
C GLU A 354 -3.42 -9.64 -12.93
N SER A 355 -2.92 -10.21 -11.86
CA SER A 355 -3.05 -9.65 -10.50
C SER A 355 -2.42 -8.26 -10.35
N VAL A 356 -1.55 -7.84 -11.26
CA VAL A 356 -1.00 -6.46 -11.31
C VAL A 356 -2.11 -5.42 -11.44
N SER A 357 -3.25 -5.77 -12.07
CA SER A 357 -4.39 -4.87 -12.26
C SER A 357 -5.01 -4.35 -10.95
N LYS A 358 -4.76 -5.02 -9.82
CA LYS A 358 -5.23 -4.59 -8.49
C LYS A 358 -4.64 -3.25 -8.03
N SER A 359 -3.44 -2.88 -8.52
CA SER A 359 -2.78 -1.64 -8.12
C SER A 359 -2.03 -0.94 -9.26
N TYR A 360 -1.70 -1.66 -10.34
CA TYR A 360 -0.97 -1.11 -11.48
C TYR A 360 -1.47 -1.73 -12.79
N PRO A 361 -2.67 -1.34 -13.27
CA PRO A 361 -3.26 -1.92 -14.48
C PRO A 361 -2.37 -1.84 -15.71
N GLU A 362 -1.59 -0.74 -15.85
CA GLU A 362 -0.71 -0.50 -17.00
C GLU A 362 0.69 -1.12 -16.87
N PHE A 363 0.96 -1.90 -15.82
CA PHE A 363 2.29 -2.43 -15.53
C PHE A 363 2.93 -3.14 -16.72
N TRP A 364 2.21 -4.01 -17.41
CA TRP A 364 2.76 -4.76 -18.55
C TRP A 364 3.04 -3.88 -19.77
N ASN A 365 2.26 -2.82 -19.96
CA ASN A 365 2.50 -1.83 -21.02
C ASN A 365 3.77 -1.04 -20.71
N ASP A 366 3.93 -0.57 -19.48
CA ASP A 366 5.12 0.15 -19.05
C ASP A 366 6.36 -0.75 -19.04
N TYR A 367 6.22 -2.02 -18.64
CA TYR A 367 7.30 -3.02 -18.69
C TYR A 367 7.83 -3.21 -20.12
N ALA A 368 6.93 -3.32 -21.09
CA ALA A 368 7.31 -3.39 -22.50
C ALA A 368 7.93 -2.07 -23.00
N ALA A 369 7.40 -0.92 -22.59
CA ALA A 369 7.89 0.40 -22.99
C ALA A 369 9.33 0.69 -22.54
N VAL A 370 9.75 0.13 -21.39
CA VAL A 370 11.15 0.23 -20.91
C VAL A 370 12.07 -0.89 -21.41
N GLY A 371 11.59 -1.72 -22.33
CA GLY A 371 12.38 -2.77 -23.00
C GLY A 371 12.25 -4.16 -22.39
N GLY A 372 11.37 -4.35 -21.39
CA GLY A 372 11.00 -5.67 -20.89
C GLY A 372 10.26 -6.48 -21.96
N LYS A 373 10.50 -7.79 -21.97
CA LYS A 373 9.82 -8.72 -22.92
C LYS A 373 8.88 -9.61 -22.12
N ALA A 374 7.60 -9.46 -22.35
CA ALA A 374 6.56 -10.30 -21.78
C ALA A 374 5.56 -10.70 -22.89
N GLU A 375 5.25 -11.97 -22.99
CA GLU A 375 4.27 -12.51 -23.94
C GLU A 375 3.20 -13.25 -23.17
N LYS A 376 1.94 -12.99 -23.51
CA LYS A 376 0.83 -13.75 -22.94
C LYS A 376 0.78 -15.10 -23.63
N THR A 377 1.02 -16.18 -22.87
CA THR A 377 0.80 -17.56 -23.35
C THR A 377 -0.64 -17.96 -23.07
N ASN A 378 -1.29 -18.55 -24.08
CA ASN A 378 -2.67 -19.06 -23.98
C ASN A 378 -2.76 -20.30 -23.11
#